data_a97f2e024da7c79e9cd1ac8d36a0088d
#
_entry.id   a97f2e024da7c79e9cd1ac8d36a0088d
#
_cell.length_a   1.000
_cell.length_b   1.000
_cell.length_c   1.000
_cell.angle_alpha   90.00
_cell.angle_beta   90.00
_cell.angle_gamma   90.00
#
_symmetry.space_group_name_H-M   'P 1'
#
loop_
_entity.id
_entity.type
_entity.pdbx_description
1 polymer ?
#
loop_
_entity_poly.entity_id
_entity_poly.type
_entity_poly.pdbx_seq_one_letter_code
_entity_poly.pdbx_strand_id
1 'polypeptide(L)'
;MEGYIADAKRQYGDLADTFLKLYPVKSDADVPLMRAQAQNDEINWNMRQWAVAQAKAGKKAYTYFFTHVQNVNGQPSPAGATHTAELSFMFNNPKGQANQTWTDVDMKVADQMSSYWANFIMTGNPNGKGLPQWPEYKSLTGSKVMVLGDAPQVEPANPSAKLQFYTAAYQRMLRSSTN
;
A
#
# COMPACT_ATOMS: atom_id res chain seq x y z
N MET A 1 25.63 -4.15 8.17
CA MET A 1 24.80 -4.84 9.18
C MET A 1 24.79 -4.11 10.52
N GLU A 2 25.94 -3.76 11.09
CA GLU A 2 26.02 -3.04 12.37
C GLU A 2 25.24 -1.72 12.39
N GLY A 3 25.39 -0.90 11.34
CA GLY A 3 24.63 0.36 11.23
C GLY A 3 23.12 0.14 11.16
N TYR A 4 22.66 -0.92 10.54
CA TYR A 4 21.23 -1.27 10.49
C TYR A 4 20.68 -1.61 11.89
N ILE A 5 21.45 -2.39 12.67
CA ILE A 5 21.08 -2.73 14.04
C ILE A 5 21.11 -1.50 14.95
N ALA A 6 22.13 -0.66 14.81
CA ALA A 6 22.23 0.59 15.58
C ALA A 6 21.07 1.57 15.27
N ASP A 7 20.69 1.69 13.99
CA ASP A 7 19.55 2.51 13.58
C ASP A 7 18.24 1.97 14.17
N ALA A 8 18.02 0.66 14.13
CA ALA A 8 16.82 0.05 14.73
C ALA A 8 16.73 0.31 16.24
N LYS A 9 17.86 0.17 16.95
CA LYS A 9 17.92 0.47 18.39
C LYS A 9 17.65 1.93 18.71
N ARG A 10 18.23 2.84 17.92
CA ARG A 10 17.98 4.28 18.08
C ARG A 10 16.54 4.67 17.82
N GLN A 11 15.94 4.12 16.75
CA GLN A 11 14.59 4.51 16.31
C GLN A 11 13.50 3.85 17.17
N TYR A 12 13.64 2.58 17.48
CA TYR A 12 12.59 1.77 18.10
C TYR A 12 12.82 1.42 19.56
N GLY A 13 14.02 1.63 20.12
CA GLY A 13 14.32 1.39 21.54
C GLY A 13 14.04 -0.06 21.95
N ASP A 14 13.17 -0.23 22.93
CA ASP A 14 12.71 -1.53 23.45
C ASP A 14 11.99 -2.42 22.41
N LEU A 15 11.50 -1.85 21.32
CA LEU A 15 10.91 -2.57 20.21
C LEU A 15 11.92 -2.99 19.13
N ALA A 16 13.20 -2.63 19.25
CA ALA A 16 14.21 -2.87 18.22
C ALA A 16 14.39 -4.37 17.89
N ASP A 17 14.38 -5.24 18.90
CA ASP A 17 14.51 -6.69 18.68
C ASP A 17 13.31 -7.25 17.91
N THR A 18 12.12 -6.71 18.13
CA THR A 18 10.93 -7.07 17.35
C THR A 18 11.06 -6.62 15.91
N PHE A 19 11.55 -5.40 15.67
CA PHE A 19 11.83 -4.90 14.32
C PHE A 19 12.83 -5.82 13.60
N LEU A 20 13.94 -6.15 14.23
CA LEU A 20 15.00 -6.99 13.63
C LEU A 20 14.53 -8.43 13.34
N LYS A 21 13.56 -8.95 14.10
CA LYS A 21 12.91 -10.24 13.79
C LYS A 21 11.97 -10.14 12.59
N LEU A 22 11.29 -9.02 12.40
CA LEU A 22 10.36 -8.80 11.29
C LEU A 22 11.09 -8.48 9.97
N TYR A 23 12.27 -7.87 10.06
CA TYR A 23 13.11 -7.47 8.93
C TYR A 23 14.54 -8.00 9.11
N PRO A 24 14.73 -9.32 9.05
CA PRO A 24 16.01 -9.95 9.34
C PRO A 24 17.02 -9.71 8.25
N VAL A 25 18.26 -9.41 8.64
CA VAL A 25 19.43 -9.32 7.74
C VAL A 25 20.44 -10.37 8.13
N LYS A 26 20.99 -11.10 7.17
CA LYS A 26 22.06 -12.08 7.35
C LYS A 26 23.41 -11.53 6.90
N SER A 27 23.38 -10.52 6.03
CA SER A 27 24.56 -9.86 5.46
C SER A 27 24.28 -8.40 5.16
N ASP A 28 25.31 -7.63 4.85
CA ASP A 28 25.13 -6.23 4.42
C ASP A 28 24.37 -6.12 3.10
N ALA A 29 24.42 -7.15 2.26
CA ALA A 29 23.67 -7.19 1.00
C ALA A 29 22.14 -7.22 1.20
N ASP A 30 21.66 -7.72 2.33
CA ASP A 30 20.22 -7.79 2.64
C ASP A 30 19.66 -6.44 3.11
N VAL A 31 20.51 -5.55 3.64
CA VAL A 31 20.09 -4.30 4.30
C VAL A 31 19.26 -3.40 3.40
N PRO A 32 19.61 -3.14 2.13
CA PRO A 32 18.80 -2.27 1.26
C PRO A 32 17.38 -2.82 1.07
N LEU A 33 17.25 -4.13 0.86
CA LEU A 33 15.95 -4.78 0.66
C LEU A 33 15.10 -4.70 1.93
N MET A 34 15.67 -5.00 3.09
CA MET A 34 14.93 -4.95 4.36
C MET A 34 14.52 -3.53 4.74
N ARG A 35 15.36 -2.53 4.47
CA ARG A 35 14.98 -1.10 4.64
C ARG A 35 13.82 -0.72 3.73
N ALA A 36 13.86 -1.10 2.45
CA ALA A 36 12.78 -0.81 1.52
C ALA A 36 11.46 -1.48 1.95
N GLN A 37 11.52 -2.75 2.37
CA GLN A 37 10.33 -3.44 2.89
C GLN A 37 9.77 -2.77 4.14
N ALA A 38 10.63 -2.42 5.11
CA ALA A 38 10.20 -1.73 6.32
C ALA A 38 9.53 -0.40 6.01
N GLN A 39 10.11 0.39 5.11
CA GLN A 39 9.53 1.66 4.66
C GLN A 39 8.18 1.47 3.98
N ASN A 40 8.04 0.49 3.11
CA ASN A 40 6.77 0.19 2.44
C ASN A 40 5.68 -0.23 3.45
N ASP A 41 6.03 -1.06 4.42
CA ASP A 41 5.10 -1.49 5.47
C ASP A 41 4.69 -0.32 6.39
N GLU A 42 5.60 0.61 6.69
CA GLU A 42 5.32 1.84 7.44
C GLU A 42 4.38 2.77 6.67
N ILE A 43 4.64 2.98 5.37
CA ILE A 43 3.74 3.76 4.50
C ILE A 43 2.35 3.13 4.46
N ASN A 44 2.26 1.82 4.29
CA ASN A 44 0.99 1.10 4.30
C ASN A 44 0.24 1.29 5.65
N TRP A 45 0.97 1.20 6.77
CA TRP A 45 0.40 1.48 8.08
C TRP A 45 -0.12 2.93 8.19
N ASN A 46 0.67 3.92 7.76
CA ASN A 46 0.29 5.33 7.77
C ASN A 46 -0.99 5.59 6.96
N MET A 47 -1.10 5.02 5.77
CA MET A 47 -2.29 5.16 4.92
C MET A 47 -3.53 4.59 5.59
N ARG A 48 -3.40 3.45 6.27
CA ARG A 48 -4.51 2.85 7.04
C ARG A 48 -4.91 3.71 8.24
N GLN A 49 -3.94 4.29 8.97
CA GLN A 49 -4.23 5.23 10.07
C GLN A 49 -4.98 6.46 9.55
N TRP A 50 -4.57 6.98 8.42
CA TRP A 50 -5.25 8.11 7.78
C TRP A 50 -6.69 7.76 7.41
N ALA A 51 -6.94 6.61 6.81
CA ALA A 51 -8.28 6.14 6.50
C ALA A 51 -9.17 6.01 7.76
N VAL A 52 -8.61 5.47 8.86
CA VAL A 52 -9.30 5.38 10.16
C VAL A 52 -9.59 6.77 10.73
N ALA A 53 -8.66 7.71 10.62
CA ALA A 53 -8.88 9.08 11.08
C ALA A 53 -10.03 9.76 10.31
N GLN A 54 -10.09 9.57 8.97
CA GLN A 54 -11.22 10.03 8.17
C GLN A 54 -12.54 9.41 8.62
N ALA A 55 -12.57 8.10 8.85
CA ALA A 55 -13.76 7.41 9.32
C ALA A 55 -14.24 7.94 10.71
N LYS A 56 -13.30 8.17 11.64
CA LYS A 56 -13.60 8.78 12.95
C LYS A 56 -14.15 10.20 12.83
N ALA A 57 -13.74 10.95 11.82
CA ALA A 57 -14.26 12.27 11.49
C ALA A 57 -15.60 12.23 10.74
N GLY A 58 -16.25 11.06 10.63
CA GLY A 58 -17.52 10.88 9.90
C GLY A 58 -17.38 10.98 8.37
N LYS A 59 -16.16 10.87 7.84
CA LYS A 59 -15.89 10.90 6.40
C LYS A 59 -15.69 9.50 5.87
N LYS A 60 -16.10 9.27 4.62
CA LYS A 60 -15.83 8.01 3.93
C LYS A 60 -14.38 7.95 3.49
N ALA A 61 -13.77 6.78 3.63
CA ALA A 61 -12.45 6.47 3.12
C ALA A 61 -12.49 5.14 2.37
N TYR A 62 -11.74 5.06 1.29
CA TYR A 62 -11.60 3.88 0.45
C TYR A 62 -10.12 3.60 0.26
N THR A 63 -9.69 2.40 0.59
CA THR A 63 -8.28 2.01 0.49
C THR A 63 -8.09 0.97 -0.60
N TYR A 64 -6.97 1.07 -1.30
CA TYR A 64 -6.59 0.07 -2.28
C TYR A 64 -5.12 -0.34 -2.12
N PHE A 65 -4.81 -1.47 -2.74
CA PHE A 65 -3.46 -1.93 -2.95
C PHE A 65 -3.30 -2.29 -4.43
N PHE A 66 -2.44 -1.58 -5.13
CA PHE A 66 -2.18 -1.82 -6.55
C PHE A 66 -1.15 -2.91 -6.71
N THR A 67 -1.50 -3.97 -7.43
CA THR A 67 -0.64 -5.15 -7.63
C THR A 67 -0.47 -5.54 -9.09
N HIS A 68 -1.15 -4.85 -10.02
CA HIS A 68 -0.99 -5.12 -11.43
C HIS A 68 0.41 -4.79 -11.90
N VAL A 69 1.04 -5.73 -12.61
CA VAL A 69 2.40 -5.59 -13.14
C VAL A 69 2.34 -5.42 -14.64
N GLN A 70 2.68 -4.23 -15.10
CA GLN A 70 2.69 -3.91 -16.52
C GLN A 70 3.83 -4.60 -17.26
N ASN A 71 3.59 -4.94 -18.52
CA ASN A 71 4.62 -5.48 -19.40
C ASN A 71 5.55 -4.38 -19.94
N VAL A 72 6.85 -4.64 -19.87
CA VAL A 72 7.91 -3.83 -20.48
C VAL A 72 8.65 -4.71 -21.48
N ASN A 73 8.70 -4.29 -22.75
CA ASN A 73 9.28 -5.09 -23.84
C ASN A 73 8.66 -6.50 -23.96
N GLY A 74 7.36 -6.62 -23.72
CA GLY A 74 6.61 -7.89 -23.84
C GLY A 74 6.79 -8.89 -22.68
N GLN A 75 7.47 -8.49 -21.59
CA GLN A 75 7.64 -9.28 -20.38
C GLN A 75 7.16 -8.50 -19.15
N PRO A 76 6.67 -9.18 -18.10
CA PRO A 76 6.33 -8.52 -16.86
C PRO A 76 7.51 -7.70 -16.33
N SER A 77 7.24 -6.47 -15.89
CA SER A 77 8.29 -5.61 -15.32
C SER A 77 8.99 -6.29 -14.15
N PRO A 78 10.32 -6.45 -14.17
CA PRO A 78 11.05 -7.05 -13.05
C PRO A 78 10.98 -6.19 -11.77
N ALA A 79 10.60 -4.93 -11.88
CA ALA A 79 10.39 -4.04 -10.76
C ALA A 79 9.04 -4.26 -10.07
N GLY A 80 8.12 -5.05 -10.67
CA GLY A 80 6.78 -5.27 -10.15
C GLY A 80 5.89 -4.02 -10.26
N ALA A 81 4.87 -3.94 -9.41
CA ALA A 81 4.01 -2.78 -9.27
C ALA A 81 4.71 -1.73 -8.39
N THR A 82 5.48 -0.84 -9.01
CA THR A 82 6.24 0.20 -8.31
C THR A 82 5.37 1.39 -7.90
N HIS A 83 5.91 2.27 -7.07
CA HIS A 83 5.28 3.56 -6.75
C HIS A 83 4.96 4.34 -8.03
N THR A 84 3.77 4.88 -8.12
CA THR A 84 3.20 5.61 -9.29
C THR A 84 2.87 4.77 -10.53
N ALA A 85 3.08 3.45 -10.50
CA ALA A 85 2.74 2.58 -11.64
C ALA A 85 1.23 2.62 -11.97
N GLU A 86 0.38 2.89 -10.97
CA GLU A 86 -1.07 2.97 -11.12
C GLU A 86 -1.57 4.22 -11.87
N LEU A 87 -0.75 5.26 -11.98
CA LEU A 87 -1.20 6.56 -12.53
C LEU A 87 -1.68 6.45 -13.97
N SER A 88 -0.98 5.71 -14.83
CA SER A 88 -1.38 5.51 -16.22
C SER A 88 -2.73 4.80 -16.35
N PHE A 89 -3.02 3.87 -15.44
CA PHE A 89 -4.29 3.15 -15.36
C PHE A 89 -5.40 4.04 -14.79
N MET A 90 -5.12 4.78 -13.74
CA MET A 90 -6.06 5.71 -13.12
C MET A 90 -6.56 6.78 -14.10
N PHE A 91 -5.67 7.30 -14.96
CA PHE A 91 -6.01 8.28 -15.98
C PHE A 91 -6.41 7.67 -17.34
N ASN A 92 -6.47 6.34 -17.43
CA ASN A 92 -6.74 5.61 -18.68
C ASN A 92 -5.87 6.11 -19.83
N ASN A 93 -4.57 6.30 -19.56
CA ASN A 93 -3.60 6.85 -20.52
C ASN A 93 -2.56 5.81 -20.92
N PRO A 94 -2.83 4.98 -21.97
CA PRO A 94 -1.93 3.93 -22.43
C PRO A 94 -0.64 4.42 -23.07
N LYS A 95 -0.52 5.71 -23.34
CA LYS A 95 0.64 6.31 -24.02
C LYS A 95 1.72 6.83 -23.06
N GLY A 96 1.57 6.59 -21.75
CA GLY A 96 2.36 7.27 -20.73
C GLY A 96 3.84 6.90 -20.64
N GLN A 97 4.31 5.77 -21.22
CA GLN A 97 5.73 5.38 -21.17
C GLN A 97 6.19 4.69 -22.46
N ALA A 98 7.34 5.10 -22.96
CA ALA A 98 7.84 4.79 -24.30
C ALA A 98 8.13 3.30 -24.58
N ASN A 99 8.24 2.43 -23.59
CA ASN A 99 8.58 1.02 -23.75
C ASN A 99 7.55 0.06 -23.18
N GLN A 100 6.35 0.54 -22.89
CA GLN A 100 5.26 -0.27 -22.34
C GLN A 100 4.32 -0.71 -23.46
N THR A 101 4.09 -2.01 -23.53
CA THR A 101 3.06 -2.59 -24.41
C THR A 101 1.84 -2.88 -23.58
N TRP A 102 0.74 -2.18 -23.84
CA TRP A 102 -0.53 -2.41 -23.17
C TRP A 102 -1.22 -3.62 -23.79
N THR A 103 -1.59 -4.56 -22.96
CA THR A 103 -2.38 -5.74 -23.29
C THR A 103 -3.88 -5.48 -23.10
N ASP A 104 -4.73 -6.41 -23.52
CA ASP A 104 -6.17 -6.33 -23.25
C ASP A 104 -6.45 -6.33 -21.73
N VAL A 105 -5.61 -6.98 -20.93
CA VAL A 105 -5.71 -6.95 -19.46
C VAL A 105 -5.39 -5.55 -18.94
N ASP A 106 -4.30 -4.92 -19.41
CA ASP A 106 -3.96 -3.55 -19.03
C ASP A 106 -5.09 -2.58 -19.37
N MET A 107 -5.65 -2.69 -20.58
CA MET A 107 -6.78 -1.83 -21.00
C MET A 107 -8.01 -2.01 -20.11
N LYS A 108 -8.33 -3.25 -19.74
CA LYS A 108 -9.44 -3.54 -18.82
C LYS A 108 -9.20 -2.99 -17.42
N VAL A 109 -7.99 -3.15 -16.89
CA VAL A 109 -7.60 -2.59 -15.58
C VAL A 109 -7.73 -1.07 -15.60
N ALA A 110 -7.25 -0.42 -16.66
CA ALA A 110 -7.34 1.03 -16.81
C ALA A 110 -8.78 1.53 -16.89
N ASP A 111 -9.64 0.85 -17.66
CA ASP A 111 -11.05 1.21 -17.79
C ASP A 111 -11.78 1.10 -16.45
N GLN A 112 -11.55 0.03 -15.70
CA GLN A 112 -12.12 -0.16 -14.37
C GLN A 112 -11.59 0.87 -13.36
N MET A 113 -10.28 1.10 -13.33
CA MET A 113 -9.67 2.06 -12.40
C MET A 113 -10.14 3.48 -12.70
N SER A 114 -10.09 3.94 -13.94
CA SER A 114 -10.55 5.28 -14.30
C SER A 114 -12.04 5.48 -13.96
N SER A 115 -12.85 4.44 -14.13
CA SER A 115 -14.27 4.46 -13.75
C SER A 115 -14.44 4.62 -12.23
N TYR A 116 -13.68 3.90 -11.40
CA TYR A 116 -13.68 4.08 -9.94
C TYR A 116 -13.33 5.52 -9.54
N TRP A 117 -12.26 6.07 -10.14
CA TRP A 117 -11.81 7.44 -9.85
C TRP A 117 -12.82 8.48 -10.29
N ALA A 118 -13.38 8.34 -11.50
CA ALA A 118 -14.42 9.23 -12.00
C ALA A 118 -15.66 9.23 -11.09
N ASN A 119 -16.13 8.03 -10.69
CA ASN A 119 -17.26 7.92 -9.75
C ASN A 119 -16.96 8.60 -8.41
N PHE A 120 -15.76 8.37 -7.86
CA PHE A 120 -15.38 8.96 -6.59
C PHE A 120 -15.28 10.49 -6.67
N ILE A 121 -14.70 11.04 -7.73
CA ILE A 121 -14.59 12.49 -7.95
C ILE A 121 -15.99 13.12 -8.05
N MET A 122 -16.90 12.48 -8.75
CA MET A 122 -18.26 13.01 -8.96
C MET A 122 -19.16 12.87 -7.74
N THR A 123 -19.01 11.81 -6.94
CA THR A 123 -20.02 11.45 -5.93
C THR A 123 -19.46 11.19 -4.53
N GLY A 124 -18.14 11.12 -4.36
CA GLY A 124 -17.49 10.67 -3.13
C GLY A 124 -17.61 9.14 -2.89
N ASN A 125 -18.07 8.39 -3.89
CA ASN A 125 -18.22 6.94 -3.83
C ASN A 125 -17.65 6.32 -5.11
N PRO A 126 -16.63 5.44 -5.03
CA PRO A 126 -16.02 4.83 -6.21
C PRO A 126 -16.94 3.84 -6.92
N ASN A 127 -17.95 3.31 -6.24
CA ASN A 127 -18.78 2.24 -6.75
C ASN A 127 -19.69 2.70 -7.90
N GLY A 128 -19.87 1.81 -8.90
CA GLY A 128 -20.69 2.06 -10.07
C GLY A 128 -21.13 0.78 -10.76
N LYS A 129 -22.00 0.92 -11.75
CA LYS A 129 -22.54 -0.22 -12.51
C LYS A 129 -21.38 -0.97 -13.22
N GLY A 130 -21.35 -2.29 -13.07
CA GLY A 130 -20.38 -3.14 -13.74
C GLY A 130 -19.02 -3.23 -13.05
N LEU A 131 -18.82 -2.52 -11.95
CA LEU A 131 -17.60 -2.57 -11.16
C LEU A 131 -17.77 -3.49 -9.93
N PRO A 132 -16.74 -4.26 -9.54
CA PRO A 132 -16.72 -4.92 -8.25
C PRO A 132 -16.92 -3.93 -7.10
N GLN A 133 -17.66 -4.35 -6.06
CA GLN A 133 -17.97 -3.48 -4.93
C GLN A 133 -16.70 -3.12 -4.13
N TRP A 134 -16.34 -1.85 -4.10
CA TRP A 134 -15.26 -1.31 -3.28
C TRP A 134 -15.81 -0.94 -1.90
N PRO A 135 -15.45 -1.65 -0.82
CA PRO A 135 -15.98 -1.37 0.50
C PRO A 135 -15.35 -0.13 1.12
N GLU A 136 -16.11 0.55 1.93
CA GLU A 136 -15.64 1.64 2.77
C GLU A 136 -14.71 1.11 3.88
N TYR A 137 -13.58 1.78 4.09
CA TYR A 137 -12.63 1.44 5.14
C TYR A 137 -13.00 2.17 6.44
N LYS A 138 -13.26 1.42 7.52
CA LYS A 138 -13.79 2.00 8.77
C LYS A 138 -12.88 1.82 9.98
N SER A 139 -12.06 0.77 10.00
CA SER A 139 -11.25 0.41 11.16
C SER A 139 -10.01 -0.38 10.75
N LEU A 140 -9.02 -0.47 11.63
CA LEU A 140 -7.82 -1.29 11.41
C LEU A 140 -8.11 -2.79 11.41
N THR A 141 -9.20 -3.20 12.07
CA THR A 141 -9.63 -4.60 12.16
C THR A 141 -11.01 -4.77 11.52
N GLY A 142 -11.21 -5.86 10.80
CA GLY A 142 -12.49 -6.16 10.15
C GLY A 142 -12.81 -5.37 8.89
N SER A 143 -12.02 -4.36 8.52
CA SER A 143 -12.14 -3.68 7.23
C SER A 143 -11.60 -4.56 6.09
N LYS A 144 -11.98 -4.19 4.89
CA LYS A 144 -11.52 -4.82 3.65
C LYS A 144 -10.81 -3.77 2.79
N VAL A 145 -9.88 -4.22 1.95
CA VAL A 145 -9.12 -3.40 1.01
C VAL A 145 -9.45 -3.87 -0.41
N MET A 146 -9.54 -2.95 -1.35
CA MET A 146 -9.61 -3.26 -2.77
C MET A 146 -8.19 -3.56 -3.28
N VAL A 147 -7.97 -4.76 -3.80
CA VAL A 147 -6.75 -5.12 -4.51
C VAL A 147 -6.97 -4.90 -5.99
N LEU A 148 -6.22 -3.96 -6.56
CA LEU A 148 -6.26 -3.60 -7.97
C LEU A 148 -5.12 -4.32 -8.70
N GLY A 149 -5.37 -5.59 -9.01
CA GLY A 149 -4.53 -6.45 -9.83
C GLY A 149 -5.10 -6.58 -11.25
N ASP A 150 -4.85 -7.70 -11.92
CA ASP A 150 -5.39 -8.02 -13.26
C ASP A 150 -6.92 -8.07 -13.27
N ALA A 151 -7.51 -8.32 -12.11
CA ALA A 151 -8.93 -8.14 -11.85
C ALA A 151 -9.11 -7.58 -10.44
N PRO A 152 -9.91 -6.51 -10.25
CA PRO A 152 -10.19 -5.96 -8.93
C PRO A 152 -10.86 -7.00 -8.03
N GLN A 153 -10.34 -7.16 -6.83
CA GLN A 153 -10.89 -8.06 -5.82
C GLN A 153 -10.82 -7.45 -4.43
N VAL A 154 -11.66 -7.92 -3.54
CA VAL A 154 -11.75 -7.41 -2.17
C VAL A 154 -11.16 -8.44 -1.21
N GLU A 155 -10.16 -8.00 -0.43
CA GLU A 155 -9.48 -8.82 0.55
C GLU A 155 -9.66 -8.29 1.98
N PRO A 156 -9.57 -9.15 3.00
CA PRO A 156 -9.51 -8.70 4.38
C PRO A 156 -8.28 -7.82 4.62
N ALA A 157 -8.48 -6.65 5.20
CA ALA A 157 -7.40 -5.75 5.59
C ALA A 157 -6.84 -6.11 6.98
N ASN A 158 -6.64 -7.39 7.26
CA ASN A 158 -6.15 -7.85 8.54
C ASN A 158 -4.75 -7.30 8.84
N PRO A 159 -4.50 -6.78 10.03
CA PRO A 159 -3.19 -6.29 10.39
C PRO A 159 -2.20 -7.47 10.46
N SER A 160 -1.14 -7.42 9.64
CA SER A 160 0.00 -8.33 9.76
C SER A 160 0.80 -8.02 11.03
N ALA A 161 1.70 -8.92 11.45
CA ALA A 161 2.62 -8.67 12.56
C ALA A 161 3.43 -7.37 12.35
N LYS A 162 3.78 -7.06 11.11
CA LYS A 162 4.48 -5.83 10.73
C LYS A 162 3.63 -4.57 10.98
N LEU A 163 2.34 -4.59 10.61
CA LEU A 163 1.44 -3.48 10.87
C LEU A 163 1.13 -3.30 12.37
N GLN A 164 1.07 -4.40 13.13
CA GLN A 164 0.95 -4.37 14.60
C GLN A 164 2.19 -3.74 15.23
N PHE A 165 3.37 -4.06 14.72
CA PHE A 165 4.63 -3.45 15.15
C PHE A 165 4.59 -1.92 15.00
N TYR A 166 4.20 -1.39 13.84
CA TYR A 166 4.13 0.07 13.64
C TYR A 166 3.07 0.73 14.54
N THR A 167 1.99 0.03 14.86
CA THR A 167 1.02 0.52 15.86
C THR A 167 1.68 0.67 17.24
N ALA A 168 2.45 -0.32 17.68
CA ALA A 168 3.16 -0.28 18.95
C ALA A 168 4.26 0.80 18.96
N ALA A 169 5.01 0.93 17.87
CA ALA A 169 6.05 1.94 17.72
C ALA A 169 5.47 3.37 17.79
N TYR A 170 4.34 3.61 17.14
CA TYR A 170 3.66 4.90 17.21
C TYR A 170 3.14 5.22 18.63
N GLN A 171 2.52 4.26 19.30
CA GLN A 171 2.07 4.44 20.68
C GLN A 171 3.22 4.72 21.65
N ARG A 172 4.38 4.09 21.43
CA ARG A 172 5.60 4.38 22.19
C ARG A 172 6.06 5.82 21.97
N MET A 173 6.12 6.27 20.70
CA MET A 173 6.49 7.65 20.35
C MET A 173 5.58 8.67 21.04
N LEU A 174 4.27 8.47 21.05
CA LEU A 174 3.34 9.38 21.71
C LEU A 174 3.60 9.46 23.22
N ARG A 175 3.88 8.35 23.89
CA ARG A 175 4.21 8.33 25.33
C ARG A 175 5.51 9.07 25.67
N SER A 176 6.51 8.98 24.80
CA SER A 176 7.79 9.68 25.00
C SER A 176 7.71 11.20 24.72
N SER A 177 6.69 11.66 23.99
CA SER A 177 6.46 13.07 23.70
C SER A 177 5.66 13.81 24.78
N THR A 178 5.09 13.07 25.75
CA THR A 178 4.26 13.61 26.84
C THR A 178 4.99 13.68 28.19
N ASN A 179 6.23 13.24 28.23
CA ASN A 179 7.17 13.36 29.37
C ASN A 179 8.27 14.39 29.07
#